data_6781b447b7596445c9bf4c8de1509b7d
#
_entry.id   6781b447b7596445c9bf4c8de1509b7d
#
_cell.length_a   1.000
_cell.length_b   1.000
_cell.length_c   1.000
_cell.angle_alpha   90.00
_cell.angle_beta   90.00
_cell.angle_gamma   90.00
#
_symmetry.space_group_name_H-M   'P 1'
#
loop_
_entity.id
_entity.type
_entity.pdbx_description
1 polymer ?
#
loop_
_entity_poly.entity_id
_entity_poly.type
_entity_poly.pdbx_seq_one_letter_code
_entity_poly.pdbx_strand_id
1 'polypeptide(L)'
;MKKNFLRQRGLSLVEIMVGLVIGLITVMVIGQVAAEFEGQKRTSTGGGDAQSNGAAALFLLERDIRMAGYGLMIGSWGQMCPLGINIYFNGTVMSDPGANPADGGILAPVRIIDGGGDNADTIVMARADAPTGIMPNTIIQNMPNSASVIRVAWGAGLQQGQLILVGARNGSKICTLMQLSQDPQPVQAGAEFNLQHNPGQFPYNPPNPNVFT
;
A
#
# COMPACT_ATOMS: atom_id res chain seq x y z
N MET A 1 -27.03 -26.56 87.28
CA MET A 1 -26.71 -25.99 85.98
C MET A 1 -28.01 -25.47 85.32
N LYS A 2 -28.26 -24.15 85.31
CA LYS A 2 -29.43 -23.56 84.64
C LYS A 2 -29.08 -23.31 83.17
N LYS A 3 -29.69 -24.06 82.24
CA LYS A 3 -29.60 -23.77 80.78
C LYS A 3 -30.44 -22.55 80.46
N ASN A 4 -29.80 -21.45 80.15
CA ASN A 4 -30.46 -20.29 79.60
C ASN A 4 -30.88 -20.59 78.14
N PHE A 5 -32.15 -20.88 77.93
CA PHE A 5 -32.71 -20.94 76.60
C PHE A 5 -32.79 -19.50 76.01
N LEU A 6 -31.92 -19.20 75.08
CA LEU A 6 -32.02 -17.99 74.30
C LEU A 6 -33.34 -18.01 73.52
N ARG A 7 -34.24 -17.10 73.89
CA ARG A 7 -35.56 -16.93 73.27
C ARG A 7 -35.32 -16.50 71.81
N GLN A 8 -35.50 -17.40 70.85
CA GLN A 8 -35.48 -17.05 69.40
C GLN A 8 -36.65 -16.10 69.13
N ARG A 9 -36.32 -14.86 68.75
CA ARG A 9 -37.27 -13.89 68.22
C ARG A 9 -37.48 -14.23 66.76
N GLY A 10 -38.73 -14.56 66.38
CA GLY A 10 -39.09 -14.76 64.98
C GLY A 10 -39.08 -13.43 64.28
N LEU A 11 -38.63 -13.44 63.02
CA LEU A 11 -38.68 -12.28 62.11
C LEU A 11 -40.15 -11.87 61.86
N SER A 12 -40.43 -10.58 61.96
CA SER A 12 -41.75 -10.03 61.62
C SER A 12 -41.93 -10.03 60.09
N LEU A 13 -43.13 -10.34 59.63
CA LEU A 13 -43.49 -10.29 58.22
C LEU A 13 -43.15 -8.93 57.58
N VAL A 14 -43.35 -7.83 58.36
CA VAL A 14 -42.99 -6.47 57.92
C VAL A 14 -41.49 -6.30 57.73
N GLU A 15 -40.66 -6.92 58.58
CA GLU A 15 -39.20 -6.83 58.48
C GLU A 15 -38.68 -7.54 57.25
N ILE A 16 -39.30 -8.66 56.84
CA ILE A 16 -38.98 -9.36 55.60
C ILE A 16 -39.41 -8.53 54.40
N MET A 17 -40.58 -7.89 54.43
CA MET A 17 -41.06 -7.04 53.33
C MET A 17 -40.15 -5.82 53.14
N VAL A 18 -39.73 -5.15 54.18
CA VAL A 18 -38.80 -4.01 54.15
C VAL A 18 -37.45 -4.44 53.64
N GLY A 19 -36.93 -5.59 54.08
CA GLY A 19 -35.66 -6.17 53.63
C GLY A 19 -35.67 -6.49 52.12
N LEU A 20 -36.80 -7.03 51.60
CA LEU A 20 -36.98 -7.30 50.18
C LEU A 20 -36.97 -6.02 49.33
N VAL A 21 -37.70 -4.97 49.78
CA VAL A 21 -37.74 -3.69 49.06
C VAL A 21 -36.37 -3.05 49.02
N ILE A 22 -35.65 -2.98 50.11
CA ILE A 22 -34.28 -2.45 50.17
C ILE A 22 -33.36 -3.26 49.30
N GLY A 23 -33.44 -4.60 49.32
CA GLY A 23 -32.69 -5.49 48.48
C GLY A 23 -32.90 -5.28 46.98
N LEU A 24 -34.17 -5.13 46.58
CA LEU A 24 -34.53 -4.80 45.17
C LEU A 24 -33.96 -3.47 44.70
N ILE A 25 -34.08 -2.41 45.50
CA ILE A 25 -33.52 -1.10 45.19
C ILE A 25 -32.00 -1.19 45.05
N THR A 26 -31.34 -1.90 45.94
CA THR A 26 -29.88 -2.08 45.91
C THR A 26 -29.42 -2.79 44.64
N VAL A 27 -30.10 -3.88 44.24
CA VAL A 27 -29.79 -4.60 43.00
C VAL A 27 -30.02 -3.73 41.78
N MET A 28 -31.07 -2.93 41.77
CA MET A 28 -31.34 -2.01 40.64
C MET A 28 -30.25 -0.94 40.49
N VAL A 29 -29.78 -0.35 41.59
CA VAL A 29 -28.69 0.64 41.56
C VAL A 29 -27.38 0.00 41.12
N ILE A 30 -27.04 -1.20 41.64
CA ILE A 30 -25.84 -1.92 41.20
C ILE A 30 -25.89 -2.24 39.70
N GLY A 31 -27.06 -2.65 39.18
CA GLY A 31 -27.25 -2.93 37.75
C GLY A 31 -27.03 -1.70 36.89
N GLN A 32 -27.51 -0.53 37.29
CA GLN A 32 -27.29 0.74 36.56
C GLN A 32 -25.81 1.13 36.52
N VAL A 33 -25.14 1.06 37.68
CA VAL A 33 -23.72 1.39 37.78
C VAL A 33 -22.89 0.41 36.95
N ALA A 34 -23.19 -0.87 36.94
CA ALA A 34 -22.50 -1.86 36.13
C ALA A 34 -22.64 -1.59 34.61
N ALA A 35 -23.84 -1.19 34.16
CA ALA A 35 -24.09 -0.85 32.77
C ALA A 35 -23.28 0.39 32.33
N GLU A 36 -23.18 1.41 33.19
CA GLU A 36 -22.37 2.60 32.90
C GLU A 36 -20.87 2.26 32.85
N PHE A 37 -20.38 1.44 33.74
CA PHE A 37 -18.98 0.97 33.72
C PHE A 37 -18.65 0.19 32.47
N GLU A 38 -19.55 -0.68 32.00
CA GLU A 38 -19.34 -1.39 30.72
C GLU A 38 -19.30 -0.44 29.53
N GLY A 39 -20.17 0.58 29.49
CA GLY A 39 -20.15 1.62 28.48
C GLY A 39 -18.81 2.38 28.44
N GLN A 40 -18.34 2.83 29.60
CA GLN A 40 -17.05 3.52 29.72
C GLN A 40 -15.87 2.63 29.33
N LYS A 41 -15.88 1.35 29.73
CA LYS A 41 -14.86 0.39 29.36
C LYS A 41 -14.79 0.19 27.85
N ARG A 42 -15.94 0.04 27.18
CA ARG A 42 -16.00 -0.09 25.71
C ARG A 42 -15.44 1.14 25.01
N THR A 43 -15.82 2.33 25.47
CA THR A 43 -15.34 3.59 24.91
C THR A 43 -13.82 3.74 25.11
N SER A 44 -13.33 3.48 26.30
CA SER A 44 -11.91 3.59 26.63
C SER A 44 -11.06 2.55 25.85
N THR A 45 -11.52 1.29 25.80
CA THR A 45 -10.82 0.22 25.05
C THR A 45 -10.86 0.53 23.55
N GLY A 46 -12.03 0.91 23.00
CA GLY A 46 -12.15 1.27 21.60
C GLY A 46 -11.31 2.48 21.21
N GLY A 47 -11.21 3.48 22.09
CA GLY A 47 -10.33 4.63 21.91
C GLY A 47 -8.84 4.23 21.91
N GLY A 48 -8.43 3.36 22.82
CA GLY A 48 -7.07 2.82 22.88
C GLY A 48 -6.71 2.00 21.63
N ASP A 49 -7.61 1.14 21.18
CA ASP A 49 -7.42 0.34 19.97
C ASP A 49 -7.35 1.24 18.71
N ALA A 50 -8.21 2.24 18.62
CA ALA A 50 -8.18 3.18 17.50
C ALA A 50 -6.87 3.98 17.46
N GLN A 51 -6.37 4.42 18.62
CA GLN A 51 -5.11 5.14 18.72
C GLN A 51 -3.91 4.25 18.37
N SER A 52 -3.90 3.00 18.86
CA SER A 52 -2.84 2.05 18.54
C SER A 52 -2.80 1.68 17.06
N ASN A 53 -3.98 1.38 16.47
CA ASN A 53 -4.10 1.07 15.05
C ASN A 53 -3.76 2.29 14.18
N GLY A 54 -4.17 3.49 14.59
CA GLY A 54 -3.82 4.73 13.91
C GLY A 54 -2.32 5.00 13.92
N ALA A 55 -1.65 4.80 15.05
CA ALA A 55 -0.20 4.95 15.15
C ALA A 55 0.55 3.92 14.27
N ALA A 56 0.10 2.67 14.26
CA ALA A 56 0.67 1.63 13.40
C ALA A 56 0.48 1.96 11.90
N ALA A 57 -0.71 2.42 11.52
CA ALA A 57 -1.01 2.83 10.15
C ALA A 57 -0.14 4.01 9.70
N LEU A 58 0.03 5.02 10.54
CA LEU A 58 0.90 6.17 10.26
C LEU A 58 2.37 5.77 10.14
N PHE A 59 2.84 4.85 10.97
CA PHE A 59 4.20 4.33 10.87
C PHE A 59 4.45 3.58 9.54
N LEU A 60 3.50 2.75 9.12
CA LEU A 60 3.58 2.06 7.83
C LEU A 60 3.55 3.05 6.66
N LEU A 61 2.66 4.04 6.72
CA LEU A 61 2.56 5.09 5.71
C LEU A 61 3.85 5.93 5.63
N GLU A 62 4.40 6.33 6.77
CA GLU A 62 5.69 7.04 6.83
C GLU A 62 6.80 6.23 6.17
N ARG A 63 6.90 4.94 6.50
CA ARG A 63 7.89 4.04 5.90
C ARG A 63 7.74 3.97 4.38
N ASP A 64 6.53 3.81 3.89
CA ASP A 64 6.27 3.67 2.46
C ASP A 64 6.51 4.99 1.71
N ILE A 65 6.16 6.14 2.31
CA ILE A 65 6.49 7.47 1.76
C ILE A 65 8.01 7.68 1.70
N ARG A 66 8.75 7.28 2.73
CA ARG A 66 10.23 7.38 2.71
C ARG A 66 10.89 6.54 1.64
N MET A 67 10.25 5.45 1.23
CA MET A 67 10.72 4.58 0.14
C MET A 67 10.16 4.97 -1.23
N ALA A 68 9.25 5.93 -1.29
CA ALA A 68 8.68 6.38 -2.54
C ALA A 68 9.77 6.96 -3.46
N GLY A 69 9.69 6.65 -4.75
CA GLY A 69 10.69 7.06 -5.75
C GLY A 69 11.95 6.20 -5.79
N TYR A 70 12.12 5.26 -4.85
CA TYR A 70 13.28 4.38 -4.88
C TYR A 70 13.31 3.56 -6.17
N GLY A 71 14.47 3.57 -6.86
CA GLY A 71 14.67 2.82 -8.10
C GLY A 71 13.97 3.40 -9.35
N LEU A 72 13.22 4.50 -9.21
CA LEU A 72 12.55 5.15 -10.34
C LEU A 72 13.35 6.33 -10.92
N MET A 73 14.52 6.63 -10.34
CA MET A 73 15.37 7.72 -10.78
C MET A 73 16.08 7.36 -12.09
N ILE A 74 15.71 8.01 -13.18
CA ILE A 74 16.35 7.85 -14.49
C ILE A 74 17.03 9.18 -14.87
N GLY A 75 18.34 9.10 -15.10
CA GLY A 75 19.14 10.24 -15.59
C GLY A 75 20.05 10.90 -14.56
N SER A 76 20.91 11.80 -15.03
CA SER A 76 21.98 12.44 -14.26
C SER A 76 21.49 13.42 -13.18
N TRP A 77 20.22 13.81 -13.22
CA TRP A 77 19.66 14.87 -12.37
C TRP A 77 18.51 14.38 -11.47
N GLY A 78 18.31 13.09 -11.37
CA GLY A 78 17.27 12.54 -10.52
C GLY A 78 15.83 12.82 -11.00
N GLN A 79 15.65 13.27 -12.22
CA GLN A 79 14.32 13.48 -12.79
C GLN A 79 13.78 12.17 -13.38
N MET A 80 12.68 11.73 -12.85
CA MET A 80 11.93 10.62 -13.41
C MET A 80 11.18 11.08 -14.64
N CYS A 81 11.50 10.49 -15.80
CA CYS A 81 10.70 10.61 -17.02
C CYS A 81 10.10 12.01 -17.26
N PRO A 82 10.92 13.07 -17.42
CA PRO A 82 10.44 14.46 -17.44
C PRO A 82 9.46 14.76 -18.57
N LEU A 83 9.47 13.93 -19.62
CA LEU A 83 8.56 14.06 -20.78
C LEU A 83 7.32 13.16 -20.66
N GLY A 84 7.12 12.49 -19.52
CA GLY A 84 6.00 11.60 -19.30
C GLY A 84 6.34 10.12 -19.47
N ILE A 85 5.32 9.29 -19.40
CA ILE A 85 5.42 7.84 -19.49
C ILE A 85 4.35 7.27 -20.41
N ASN A 86 4.75 6.27 -21.17
CA ASN A 86 3.86 5.42 -21.94
C ASN A 86 3.59 4.13 -21.15
N ILE A 87 2.33 3.86 -20.86
CA ILE A 87 1.88 2.64 -20.22
C ILE A 87 0.79 1.99 -21.09
N TYR A 88 0.92 0.72 -21.32
CA TYR A 88 -0.15 -0.10 -21.89
C TYR A 88 -0.61 -1.07 -20.79
N PHE A 89 -1.92 -1.26 -20.64
CA PHE A 89 -2.46 -2.26 -19.74
C PHE A 89 -3.78 -2.82 -20.28
N ASN A 90 -3.80 -4.11 -20.57
CA ASN A 90 -5.00 -4.86 -21.00
C ASN A 90 -5.86 -4.15 -22.07
N GLY A 91 -5.24 -3.65 -23.13
CA GLY A 91 -5.98 -2.98 -24.22
C GLY A 91 -6.08 -1.47 -24.09
N THR A 92 -5.74 -0.91 -22.93
CA THR A 92 -5.81 0.54 -22.68
C THR A 92 -4.41 1.14 -22.77
N VAL A 93 -4.28 2.15 -23.63
CA VAL A 93 -3.07 2.98 -23.70
C VAL A 93 -3.25 4.16 -22.78
N MET A 94 -2.38 4.27 -21.80
CA MET A 94 -2.24 5.42 -20.94
C MET A 94 -0.92 6.09 -21.31
N SER A 95 -0.95 7.01 -22.22
CA SER A 95 0.18 7.91 -22.47
C SER A 95 -0.14 9.25 -21.82
N ASP A 96 0.79 9.75 -21.06
CA ASP A 96 0.74 11.08 -20.49
C ASP A 96 1.94 11.89 -21.04
N PRO A 97 1.90 12.27 -22.35
CA PRO A 97 2.92 13.10 -22.93
C PRO A 97 2.71 14.52 -22.43
N GLY A 98 3.52 14.94 -21.48
CA GLY A 98 3.45 16.29 -20.93
C GLY A 98 2.51 16.44 -19.75
N ALA A 99 2.35 15.40 -18.95
CA ALA A 99 1.83 15.56 -17.59
C ALA A 99 2.55 16.76 -16.97
N ASN A 100 1.78 17.78 -16.66
CA ASN A 100 2.31 18.95 -15.99
C ASN A 100 3.10 18.46 -14.77
N PRO A 101 4.39 18.80 -14.62
CA PRO A 101 5.15 18.42 -13.43
C PRO A 101 4.47 18.87 -12.13
N ALA A 102 3.58 19.87 -12.18
CA ALA A 102 2.76 20.31 -11.08
C ALA A 102 1.68 19.28 -10.67
N ASP A 103 1.20 18.44 -11.60
CA ASP A 103 0.20 17.40 -11.32
C ASP A 103 0.85 16.06 -10.95
N GLY A 104 2.19 16.03 -10.88
CA GLY A 104 2.97 14.90 -10.41
C GLY A 104 3.12 13.73 -11.38
N GLY A 105 2.55 13.78 -12.57
CA GLY A 105 2.63 12.71 -13.58
C GLY A 105 2.23 11.32 -13.06
N ILE A 106 2.13 10.34 -13.94
CA ILE A 106 1.75 8.96 -13.56
C ILE A 106 2.81 8.29 -12.64
N LEU A 107 4.07 8.72 -12.72
CA LEU A 107 5.19 8.18 -11.93
C LEU A 107 5.73 9.15 -10.88
N ALA A 108 4.95 10.09 -10.39
CA ALA A 108 5.38 10.83 -9.21
C ALA A 108 5.67 9.86 -8.04
N PRO A 109 6.78 10.05 -7.30
CA PRO A 109 7.07 9.24 -6.12
C PRO A 109 5.90 9.15 -5.15
N VAL A 110 5.24 10.29 -4.93
CA VAL A 110 4.03 10.39 -4.12
C VAL A 110 3.06 11.32 -4.86
N ARG A 111 1.83 10.88 -5.01
CA ARG A 111 0.73 11.67 -5.55
C ARG A 111 -0.45 11.62 -4.60
N ILE A 112 -1.02 12.76 -4.29
CA ILE A 112 -2.24 12.88 -3.52
C ILE A 112 -3.37 13.25 -4.48
N ILE A 113 -4.43 12.47 -4.45
CA ILE A 113 -5.64 12.68 -5.24
C ILE A 113 -6.71 13.14 -4.26
N ASP A 114 -7.15 14.39 -4.42
CA ASP A 114 -8.25 14.95 -3.64
C ASP A 114 -9.55 14.19 -3.96
N GLY A 115 -10.20 13.64 -2.96
CA GLY A 115 -11.47 12.94 -3.10
C GLY A 115 -12.66 13.88 -3.34
N GLY A 116 -12.48 15.17 -3.14
CA GLY A 116 -13.50 16.20 -3.31
C GLY A 116 -14.59 16.16 -2.23
N GLY A 117 -14.96 17.31 -1.68
CA GLY A 117 -15.99 17.44 -0.65
C GLY A 117 -15.64 16.64 0.62
N ASP A 118 -16.56 15.79 1.08
CA ASP A 118 -16.39 14.98 2.29
C ASP A 118 -15.78 13.58 2.03
N ASN A 119 -15.30 13.31 0.80
CA ASN A 119 -14.68 12.03 0.48
C ASN A 119 -13.21 12.00 0.94
N ALA A 120 -12.73 10.79 1.27
CA ALA A 120 -11.34 10.60 1.66
C ALA A 120 -10.37 10.81 0.46
N ASP A 121 -9.24 11.44 0.74
CA ASP A 121 -8.14 11.57 -0.22
C ASP A 121 -7.44 10.22 -0.44
N THR A 122 -6.86 10.07 -1.63
CA THR A 122 -6.10 8.88 -1.97
C THR A 122 -4.62 9.23 -2.13
N ILE A 123 -3.75 8.51 -1.44
CA ILE A 123 -2.30 8.63 -1.60
C ILE A 123 -1.82 7.49 -2.48
N VAL A 124 -1.19 7.83 -3.60
CA VAL A 124 -0.57 6.89 -4.52
C VAL A 124 0.95 7.02 -4.39
N MET A 125 1.62 5.91 -4.13
CA MET A 125 3.08 5.86 -4.00
C MET A 125 3.65 4.93 -5.06
N ALA A 126 4.67 5.40 -5.76
CA ALA A 126 5.39 4.62 -6.75
C ALA A 126 6.81 4.34 -6.26
N ARG A 127 7.20 3.08 -6.31
CA ARG A 127 8.57 2.63 -6.04
C ARG A 127 8.89 1.42 -6.90
N ALA A 128 10.16 1.19 -7.16
CA ALA A 128 10.60 -0.07 -7.71
C ALA A 128 10.83 -1.07 -6.56
N ASP A 129 10.37 -2.29 -6.76
CA ASP A 129 10.44 -3.38 -5.77
C ASP A 129 11.18 -4.57 -6.40
N ALA A 130 12.49 -4.40 -6.68
CA ALA A 130 13.29 -5.51 -7.15
C ALA A 130 14.05 -6.16 -5.99
N PRO A 131 14.02 -7.50 -5.90
CA PRO A 131 14.64 -8.23 -4.79
C PRO A 131 16.16 -8.10 -4.71
N THR A 132 16.81 -7.56 -5.74
CA THR A 132 18.28 -7.50 -5.86
C THR A 132 18.91 -6.12 -5.70
N GLY A 133 18.15 -5.14 -5.20
CA GLY A 133 18.65 -3.76 -5.15
C GLY A 133 18.76 -3.17 -6.55
N ILE A 134 17.98 -2.14 -6.84
CA ILE A 134 17.87 -1.61 -8.19
C ILE A 134 19.02 -0.67 -8.45
N MET A 135 19.95 -1.11 -9.26
CA MET A 135 20.82 -0.20 -9.99
C MET A 135 20.25 0.01 -11.39
N PRO A 136 20.19 1.26 -11.87
CA PRO A 136 19.82 1.52 -13.25
C PRO A 136 20.71 0.71 -14.19
N ASN A 137 20.09 -0.08 -15.07
CA ASN A 137 20.82 -0.86 -16.04
C ASN A 137 20.98 -0.06 -17.34
N THR A 138 22.08 -0.23 -18.03
CA THR A 138 22.33 0.49 -19.28
C THR A 138 21.98 -0.39 -20.48
N ILE A 139 21.18 0.16 -21.39
CA ILE A 139 20.94 -0.44 -22.69
C ILE A 139 22.19 -0.20 -23.54
N ILE A 140 22.83 -1.29 -23.95
CA ILE A 140 24.13 -1.28 -24.65
C ILE A 140 24.00 -1.36 -26.17
N GLN A 141 22.80 -1.66 -26.67
CA GLN A 141 22.51 -1.69 -28.10
C GLN A 141 21.19 -0.98 -28.39
N ASN A 142 21.16 -0.15 -29.41
CA ASN A 142 19.92 0.49 -29.83
C ASN A 142 18.87 -0.54 -30.23
N MET A 143 17.63 -0.31 -29.81
CA MET A 143 16.47 -1.03 -30.32
C MET A 143 16.10 -0.48 -31.71
N PRO A 144 16.22 -1.27 -32.79
CA PRO A 144 15.86 -0.79 -34.12
C PRO A 144 14.34 -0.59 -34.31
N ASN A 145 13.53 -1.24 -33.50
CA ASN A 145 12.08 -1.07 -33.44
C ASN A 145 11.54 -1.45 -32.07
N SER A 146 10.29 -1.11 -31.79
CA SER A 146 9.63 -1.32 -30.49
C SER A 146 9.39 -2.78 -30.13
N ALA A 147 9.51 -3.72 -31.06
CA ALA A 147 9.40 -5.16 -30.82
C ALA A 147 10.76 -5.84 -30.64
N SER A 148 11.86 -5.08 -30.71
CA SER A 148 13.21 -5.64 -30.60
C SER A 148 13.58 -5.96 -29.18
N VAL A 149 14.45 -6.93 -29.03
CA VAL A 149 15.05 -7.33 -27.74
C VAL A 149 15.87 -6.17 -27.18
N ILE A 150 15.76 -5.92 -25.89
CA ILE A 150 16.56 -4.94 -25.18
C ILE A 150 17.83 -5.65 -24.71
N ARG A 151 18.99 -5.17 -25.17
CA ARG A 151 20.28 -5.70 -24.73
C ARG A 151 20.86 -4.82 -23.62
N VAL A 152 21.18 -5.46 -22.49
CA VAL A 152 21.66 -4.79 -21.27
C VAL A 152 22.96 -5.38 -20.77
N ALA A 153 23.70 -4.58 -20.01
CA ALA A 153 25.01 -4.97 -19.48
C ALA A 153 24.92 -6.09 -18.43
N TRP A 154 23.82 -6.25 -17.74
CA TRP A 154 23.60 -7.32 -16.75
C TRP A 154 22.11 -7.62 -16.61
N GLY A 155 21.80 -8.88 -16.29
CA GLY A 155 20.41 -9.35 -16.16
C GLY A 155 20.15 -10.15 -14.89
N ALA A 156 21.18 -10.25 -14.02
CA ALA A 156 21.06 -11.03 -12.78
C ALA A 156 19.97 -10.42 -11.86
N GLY A 157 19.08 -11.27 -11.39
CA GLY A 157 18.00 -10.87 -10.49
C GLY A 157 16.73 -10.37 -11.16
N LEU A 158 16.75 -10.17 -12.47
CA LEU A 158 15.52 -9.92 -13.23
C LEU A 158 14.85 -11.26 -13.57
N GLN A 159 13.51 -11.26 -13.56
CA GLN A 159 12.70 -12.46 -13.80
C GLN A 159 11.53 -12.15 -14.74
N GLN A 160 11.05 -13.20 -15.40
CA GLN A 160 9.82 -13.13 -16.18
C GLN A 160 8.67 -12.53 -15.35
N GLY A 161 7.86 -11.70 -15.99
CA GLY A 161 6.72 -11.04 -15.36
C GLY A 161 7.03 -9.73 -14.65
N GLN A 162 8.30 -9.41 -14.42
CA GLN A 162 8.67 -8.13 -13.81
C GLN A 162 8.46 -6.96 -14.75
N LEU A 163 8.07 -5.83 -14.19
CA LEU A 163 7.94 -4.56 -14.89
C LEU A 163 9.30 -3.87 -14.95
N ILE A 164 9.65 -3.38 -16.13
CA ILE A 164 10.83 -2.57 -16.37
C ILE A 164 10.43 -1.21 -16.94
N LEU A 165 11.06 -0.15 -16.44
CA LEU A 165 10.91 1.20 -16.96
C LEU A 165 12.11 1.53 -17.84
N VAL A 166 11.84 1.82 -19.09
CA VAL A 166 12.85 2.16 -20.11
C VAL A 166 12.75 3.63 -20.45
N GLY A 167 13.86 4.33 -20.38
CA GLY A 167 13.93 5.75 -20.71
C GLY A 167 15.30 6.18 -21.17
N ALA A 168 15.38 7.35 -21.81
CA ALA A 168 16.65 7.93 -22.19
C ALA A 168 17.36 8.53 -20.97
N ARG A 169 18.67 8.24 -20.84
CA ARG A 169 19.48 8.69 -19.71
C ARG A 169 19.49 10.21 -19.51
N ASN A 170 19.34 10.96 -20.58
CA ASN A 170 19.29 12.44 -20.58
C ASN A 170 17.87 13.00 -20.45
N GLY A 171 16.86 12.13 -20.24
CA GLY A 171 15.47 12.55 -20.18
C GLY A 171 14.87 13.07 -21.50
N SER A 172 15.57 12.89 -22.63
CA SER A 172 15.14 13.43 -23.94
C SER A 172 14.03 12.60 -24.62
N LYS A 173 13.62 11.50 -24.02
CA LYS A 173 12.59 10.59 -24.55
C LYS A 173 11.55 10.31 -23.48
N ILE A 174 10.30 10.09 -23.92
CA ILE A 174 9.24 9.59 -23.07
C ILE A 174 9.65 8.19 -22.56
N CYS A 175 9.47 7.94 -21.28
CA CYS A 175 9.71 6.61 -20.72
C CYS A 175 8.62 5.64 -21.16
N THR A 176 8.94 4.36 -21.22
CA THR A 176 7.95 3.31 -21.50
C THR A 176 8.04 2.22 -20.47
N LEU A 177 6.89 1.86 -19.89
CA LEU A 177 6.76 0.71 -19.00
C LEU A 177 6.51 -0.53 -19.85
N MET A 178 7.29 -1.57 -19.60
CA MET A 178 7.21 -2.86 -20.29
C MET A 178 7.25 -4.00 -19.28
N GLN A 179 6.79 -5.18 -19.68
CA GLN A 179 6.85 -6.38 -18.85
C GLN A 179 7.76 -7.42 -19.50
N LEU A 180 8.66 -8.02 -18.72
CA LEU A 180 9.53 -9.08 -19.20
C LEU A 180 8.71 -10.31 -19.55
N SER A 181 8.82 -10.77 -20.79
CA SER A 181 8.09 -11.94 -21.29
C SER A 181 8.77 -13.26 -20.98
N GLN A 182 10.05 -13.22 -20.63
CA GLN A 182 10.84 -14.36 -20.17
C GLN A 182 12.01 -13.92 -19.30
N ASP A 183 12.65 -14.88 -18.63
CA ASP A 183 13.86 -14.62 -17.87
C ASP A 183 14.99 -14.09 -18.78
N PRO A 184 15.85 -13.19 -18.29
CA PRO A 184 16.96 -12.66 -19.06
C PRO A 184 17.86 -13.75 -19.63
N GLN A 185 18.14 -13.68 -20.92
CA GLN A 185 18.97 -14.67 -21.61
C GLN A 185 20.39 -14.13 -21.82
N PRO A 186 21.44 -14.83 -21.34
CA PRO A 186 22.81 -14.42 -21.57
C PRO A 186 23.16 -14.51 -23.08
N VAL A 187 23.88 -13.52 -23.59
CA VAL A 187 24.24 -13.44 -25.03
C VAL A 187 25.56 -14.13 -25.31
N GLN A 188 26.58 -13.87 -24.50
CA GLN A 188 27.88 -14.50 -24.58
C GLN A 188 28.47 -14.56 -23.18
N ALA A 189 28.95 -15.73 -22.77
CA ALA A 189 29.71 -15.92 -21.52
C ALA A 189 29.25 -15.12 -20.29
N GLY A 190 27.98 -14.69 -20.25
CA GLY A 190 27.38 -13.95 -19.14
C GLY A 190 27.72 -12.45 -19.06
N ALA A 191 28.35 -11.87 -20.08
CA ALA A 191 28.71 -10.44 -20.08
C ALA A 191 27.56 -9.50 -20.48
N GLU A 192 26.59 -10.01 -21.22
CA GLU A 192 25.44 -9.25 -21.72
C GLU A 192 24.17 -10.10 -21.64
N PHE A 193 23.01 -9.44 -21.51
CA PHE A 193 21.72 -10.14 -21.41
C PHE A 193 20.70 -9.55 -22.36
N ASN A 194 19.90 -10.42 -22.95
CA ASN A 194 18.73 -10.07 -23.71
C ASN A 194 17.50 -10.05 -22.79
N LEU A 195 16.83 -8.91 -22.72
CA LEU A 195 15.53 -8.75 -22.07
C LEU A 195 14.47 -8.77 -23.17
N GLN A 196 13.55 -9.71 -23.06
CA GLN A 196 12.45 -9.84 -24.03
C GLN A 196 11.14 -9.28 -23.44
N HIS A 197 10.43 -8.54 -24.29
CA HIS A 197 9.12 -7.94 -23.97
C HIS A 197 8.13 -8.24 -25.12
N ASN A 198 7.96 -9.51 -25.45
CA ASN A 198 7.20 -9.94 -26.62
C ASN A 198 5.79 -9.33 -26.66
N PRO A 199 5.38 -8.79 -27.80
CA PRO A 199 4.08 -8.16 -27.97
C PRO A 199 2.93 -9.10 -27.60
N GLY A 200 1.96 -8.60 -26.83
CA GLY A 200 0.74 -9.32 -26.48
C GLY A 200 0.88 -10.49 -25.51
N GLN A 201 2.09 -10.84 -25.05
CA GLN A 201 2.27 -11.96 -24.13
C GLN A 201 1.88 -11.65 -22.69
N PHE A 202 1.94 -10.39 -22.30
CA PHE A 202 1.64 -9.94 -20.94
C PHE A 202 0.78 -8.68 -20.95
N PRO A 203 0.06 -8.39 -19.85
CA PRO A 203 -0.84 -7.24 -19.78
C PRO A 203 -0.22 -5.89 -20.11
N TYR A 204 1.07 -5.71 -19.83
CA TYR A 204 1.79 -4.45 -20.08
C TYR A 204 2.52 -4.41 -21.42
N ASN A 205 2.43 -5.47 -22.23
CA ASN A 205 3.04 -5.53 -23.54
C ASN A 205 1.95 -5.41 -24.62
N PRO A 206 1.87 -4.29 -25.35
CA PRO A 206 0.84 -4.12 -26.38
C PRO A 206 1.00 -5.16 -27.49
N PRO A 207 -0.11 -5.67 -28.06
CA PRO A 207 -0.06 -6.60 -29.18
C PRO A 207 0.47 -5.94 -30.46
N ASN A 208 0.29 -4.62 -30.59
CA ASN A 208 0.92 -3.82 -31.63
C ASN A 208 2.08 -3.03 -31.03
N PRO A 209 3.32 -3.33 -31.38
CA PRO A 209 4.49 -2.63 -30.82
C PRO A 209 4.59 -1.14 -31.20
N ASN A 210 3.83 -0.69 -32.19
CA ASN A 210 3.84 0.71 -32.66
C ASN A 210 2.78 1.59 -31.96
N VAL A 211 2.17 1.12 -30.88
CA VAL A 211 1.14 1.87 -30.13
C VAL A 211 1.68 3.19 -29.53
N PHE A 212 2.98 3.28 -29.32
CA PHE A 212 3.65 4.44 -28.71
C PHE A 212 4.48 5.28 -29.71
N THR A 213 4.18 5.22 -30.98
CA THR A 213 4.86 6.05 -31.99
C THR A 213 4.30 7.45 -32.06
#